data_4dd545025325997791b8f4cacd686a48
#
_entry.id   4dd545025325997791b8f4cacd686a48
#
_cell.length_a   1.000
_cell.length_b   1.000
_cell.length_c   1.000
_cell.angle_alpha   90.00
_cell.angle_beta   90.00
_cell.angle_gamma   90.00
#
_symmetry.space_group_name_H-M   'P 1'
#
loop_
_entity.id
_entity.type
_entity.pdbx_description
1 polymer ?
#
loop_
_entity_poly.entity_id
_entity_poly.type
_entity_poly.pdbx_seq_one_letter_code
_entity_poly.pdbx_strand_id
1 'polypeptide(L)'
;MVYIGIDIAKFKHFASVVSSDGKVIVKPFPFENSRQGFMKLIEEIENFQDCLIGLESTGHYAENLIYFLYQHGYQIGVINPIQTDALRDSNIRKTKTDKIDTYLIVQCLMLNKYSLVTSLDINIIKLRRLSRFRLETIQQQTRIKTQ
;
A
#
# COMPACT_ATOMS: atom_id res chain seq x y z
N MET A 1 3.39 -14.86 -13.04
CA MET A 1 2.72 -13.84 -12.19
C MET A 1 3.26 -13.91 -10.76
N VAL A 2 3.57 -12.79 -10.17
CA VAL A 2 3.94 -12.68 -8.76
C VAL A 2 3.01 -11.72 -8.03
N TYR A 3 2.88 -11.91 -6.74
CA TYR A 3 2.08 -11.07 -5.86
C TYR A 3 3.00 -10.33 -4.87
N ILE A 4 2.77 -9.05 -4.71
CA ILE A 4 3.53 -8.19 -3.80
C ILE A 4 2.57 -7.71 -2.73
N GLY A 5 2.77 -8.14 -1.50
CA GLY A 5 1.97 -7.70 -0.35
C GLY A 5 2.66 -6.56 0.37
N ILE A 6 1.96 -5.46 0.58
CA ILE A 6 2.50 -4.30 1.29
C ILE A 6 1.65 -4.00 2.52
N ASP A 7 2.25 -4.09 3.69
CA ASP A 7 1.67 -3.61 4.93
C ASP A 7 1.98 -2.12 5.13
N ILE A 8 0.93 -1.33 5.31
CA ILE A 8 1.00 0.13 5.34
C ILE A 8 1.07 0.63 6.78
N ALA A 9 2.04 1.49 7.05
CA ALA A 9 2.14 2.23 8.29
C ALA A 9 2.54 3.70 8.04
N LYS A 10 2.47 4.52 9.06
CA LYS A 10 2.68 5.96 8.94
C LYS A 10 4.07 6.34 8.39
N PHE A 11 5.11 5.73 8.92
CA PHE A 11 6.50 6.10 8.61
C PHE A 11 7.25 5.05 7.79
N LYS A 12 6.90 3.80 7.95
CA LYS A 12 7.64 2.68 7.41
C LYS A 12 6.70 1.55 7.01
N HIS A 13 6.77 1.15 5.76
CA HIS A 13 6.01 0.04 5.21
C HIS A 13 6.84 -1.23 5.18
N PHE A 14 6.19 -2.38 5.07
CA PHE A 14 6.84 -3.66 4.78
C PHE A 14 6.28 -4.23 3.48
N ALA A 15 7.15 -4.85 2.67
CA ALA A 15 6.74 -5.54 1.46
C ALA A 15 7.35 -6.94 1.39
N SER A 16 6.63 -7.87 0.79
CA SER A 16 7.13 -9.20 0.41
C SER A 16 6.70 -9.55 -1.00
N VAL A 17 7.46 -10.42 -1.66
CA VAL A 17 7.17 -10.91 -3.01
C VAL A 17 6.97 -12.42 -2.96
N VAL A 18 5.84 -12.88 -3.47
CA VAL A 18 5.44 -14.29 -3.46
C VAL A 18 4.97 -14.69 -4.86
N SER A 19 5.43 -15.83 -5.34
CA SER A 19 5.00 -16.37 -6.63
C SER A 19 3.56 -16.92 -6.57
N SER A 20 2.94 -17.12 -7.73
CA SER A 20 1.57 -17.64 -7.85
C SER A 20 1.38 -19.04 -7.26
N ASP A 21 2.45 -19.81 -7.09
CA ASP A 21 2.45 -21.12 -6.41
C ASP A 21 2.67 -21.03 -4.88
N GLY A 22 2.73 -19.81 -4.33
CA GLY A 22 2.87 -19.58 -2.89
C GLY A 22 4.31 -19.56 -2.37
N LYS A 23 5.30 -19.61 -3.25
CA LYS A 23 6.72 -19.59 -2.88
C LYS A 23 7.20 -18.16 -2.62
N VAL A 24 7.82 -17.93 -1.47
CA VAL A 24 8.40 -16.63 -1.13
C VAL A 24 9.64 -16.38 -1.97
N ILE A 25 9.61 -15.35 -2.82
CA ILE A 25 10.72 -14.92 -3.68
C ILE A 25 11.57 -13.90 -2.92
N VAL A 26 10.92 -12.87 -2.34
CA VAL A 26 11.58 -11.87 -1.52
C VAL A 26 10.90 -11.85 -0.15
N LYS A 27 11.69 -12.10 0.90
CA LYS A 27 11.21 -12.04 2.28
C LYS A 27 10.79 -10.63 2.66
N PRO A 28 9.90 -10.47 3.65
CA PRO A 28 9.47 -9.15 4.09
C PRO A 28 10.64 -8.22 4.41
N PHE A 29 10.66 -7.07 3.74
CA PHE A 29 11.66 -6.02 3.90
C PHE A 29 10.99 -4.67 4.17
N PRO A 30 11.63 -3.80 4.96
CA PRO A 30 11.10 -2.47 5.25
C PRO A 30 11.51 -1.45 4.19
N PHE A 31 10.63 -0.47 3.96
CA PHE A 31 10.94 0.75 3.21
C PHE A 31 10.17 1.94 3.81
N GLU A 32 10.75 3.13 3.70
CA GLU A 32 10.17 4.33 4.29
C GLU A 32 8.98 4.85 3.48
N ASN A 33 8.02 5.50 4.15
CA ASN A 33 6.94 6.24 3.51
C ASN A 33 7.45 7.58 2.98
N SER A 34 8.34 7.52 1.99
CA SER A 34 8.99 8.63 1.32
C SER A 34 9.30 8.27 -0.13
N ARG A 35 9.57 9.26 -0.96
CA ARG A 35 9.99 9.01 -2.35
C ARG A 35 11.22 8.09 -2.43
N GLN A 36 12.19 8.27 -1.55
CA GLN A 36 13.40 7.41 -1.49
C GLN A 36 13.04 5.98 -1.14
N GLY A 37 12.15 5.79 -0.15
CA GLY A 37 11.65 4.46 0.21
C GLY A 37 10.87 3.80 -0.93
N PHE A 38 10.07 4.55 -1.68
CA PHE A 38 9.33 4.04 -2.84
C PHE A 38 10.27 3.64 -3.99
N MET A 39 11.35 4.38 -4.22
CA MET A 39 12.39 4.00 -5.19
C MET A 39 13.08 2.69 -4.79
N LYS A 40 13.37 2.51 -3.50
CA LYS A 40 13.91 1.23 -2.97
C LYS A 40 12.94 0.07 -3.22
N LEU A 41 11.63 0.28 -3.05
CA LEU A 41 10.64 -0.73 -3.38
C LEU A 41 10.70 -1.08 -4.89
N ILE A 42 10.78 -0.08 -5.77
CA ILE A 42 10.88 -0.30 -7.22
C ILE A 42 12.12 -1.14 -7.56
N GLU A 43 13.29 -0.85 -7.00
CA GLU A 43 14.53 -1.61 -7.22
C GLU A 43 14.36 -3.10 -6.90
N GLU A 44 13.59 -3.42 -5.86
CA GLU A 44 13.31 -4.81 -5.46
C GLU A 44 12.30 -5.52 -6.38
N ILE A 45 11.40 -4.77 -7.03
CA ILE A 45 10.29 -5.36 -7.79
C ILE A 45 10.36 -5.15 -9.31
N GLU A 46 11.24 -4.29 -9.82
CA GLU A 46 11.30 -3.92 -11.24
C GLU A 46 11.58 -5.10 -12.20
N ASN A 47 12.21 -6.14 -11.69
CA ASN A 47 12.49 -7.35 -12.47
C ASN A 47 11.25 -8.24 -12.68
N PHE A 48 10.14 -7.98 -11.98
CA PHE A 48 8.89 -8.73 -12.08
C PHE A 48 7.91 -8.02 -13.02
N GLN A 49 7.93 -8.35 -14.31
CA GLN A 49 7.08 -7.71 -15.33
C GLN A 49 5.58 -8.02 -15.12
N ASP A 50 5.25 -9.23 -14.67
CA ASP A 50 3.88 -9.68 -14.43
C ASP A 50 3.63 -9.77 -12.92
N CYS A 51 3.29 -8.64 -12.31
CA CYS A 51 3.05 -8.54 -10.87
C CYS A 51 1.76 -7.78 -10.54
N LEU A 52 1.16 -8.17 -9.42
CA LEU A 52 0.03 -7.47 -8.79
C LEU A 52 0.43 -7.05 -7.38
N ILE A 53 0.33 -5.76 -7.09
CA ILE A 53 0.66 -5.19 -5.79
C ILE A 53 -0.61 -5.07 -4.98
N GLY A 54 -0.63 -5.62 -3.77
CA GLY A 54 -1.73 -5.50 -2.81
C GLY A 54 -1.35 -4.69 -1.59
N LEU A 55 -2.30 -3.92 -1.09
CA LEU A 55 -2.19 -3.20 0.17
C LEU A 55 -3.57 -3.04 0.81
N GLU A 56 -3.59 -2.88 2.13
CA GLU A 56 -4.83 -2.57 2.83
C GLU A 56 -5.24 -1.10 2.66
N SER A 57 -6.56 -0.86 2.59
CA SER A 57 -7.11 0.50 2.61
C SER A 57 -7.10 1.08 4.03
N THR A 58 -5.91 1.38 4.55
CA THR A 58 -5.71 1.94 5.88
C THR A 58 -5.46 3.44 5.83
N GLY A 59 -6.53 4.22 5.78
CA GLY A 59 -6.47 5.67 5.84
C GLY A 59 -5.65 6.31 4.71
N HIS A 60 -5.08 7.48 4.99
CA HIS A 60 -4.37 8.30 3.99
C HIS A 60 -2.87 7.97 3.82
N TYR A 61 -2.30 7.11 4.66
CA TYR A 61 -0.87 6.79 4.61
C TYR A 61 -0.45 6.04 3.34
N ALA A 62 -1.38 5.32 2.71
CA ALA A 62 -1.15 4.59 1.47
C ALA A 62 -1.25 5.48 0.22
N GLU A 63 -1.90 6.65 0.29
CA GLU A 63 -2.22 7.45 -0.91
C GLU A 63 -1.00 7.87 -1.72
N ASN A 64 0.09 8.26 -1.05
CA ASN A 64 1.32 8.66 -1.75
C ASN A 64 1.96 7.48 -2.48
N LEU A 65 1.98 6.31 -1.84
CA LEU A 65 2.51 5.10 -2.43
C LEU A 65 1.64 4.63 -3.61
N ILE A 66 0.32 4.60 -3.45
CA ILE A 66 -0.62 4.23 -4.52
C ILE A 66 -0.41 5.13 -5.74
N TYR A 67 -0.36 6.45 -5.53
CA TYR A 67 -0.14 7.41 -6.60
C TYR A 67 1.21 7.17 -7.32
N PHE A 68 2.27 6.97 -6.54
CA PHE A 68 3.60 6.71 -7.07
C PHE A 68 3.65 5.42 -7.91
N LEU A 69 3.14 4.31 -7.38
CA LEU A 69 3.11 3.03 -8.07
C LEU A 69 2.25 3.07 -9.34
N TYR A 70 1.10 3.74 -9.28
CA TYR A 70 0.24 3.91 -10.43
C TYR A 70 0.93 4.70 -11.55
N GLN A 71 1.68 5.77 -11.22
CA GLN A 71 2.46 6.54 -12.19
C GLN A 71 3.58 5.71 -12.85
N HIS A 72 4.07 4.68 -12.16
CA HIS A 72 5.07 3.75 -12.71
C HIS A 72 4.44 2.55 -13.45
N GLY A 73 3.13 2.55 -13.66
CA GLY A 73 2.42 1.56 -14.46
C GLY A 73 2.11 0.24 -13.74
N TYR A 74 2.25 0.17 -12.43
CA TYR A 74 1.93 -1.03 -11.65
C TYR A 74 0.42 -1.19 -11.46
N GLN A 75 -0.05 -2.44 -11.51
CA GLN A 75 -1.40 -2.81 -11.10
C GLN A 75 -1.47 -2.90 -9.57
N ILE A 76 -2.46 -2.25 -8.98
CA ILE A 76 -2.62 -2.16 -7.53
C ILE A 76 -4.00 -2.67 -7.13
N GLY A 77 -4.03 -3.66 -6.23
CA GLY A 77 -5.22 -4.16 -5.58
C GLY A 77 -5.34 -3.60 -4.16
N VAL A 78 -6.46 -2.95 -3.87
CA VAL A 78 -6.78 -2.47 -2.52
C VAL A 78 -7.66 -3.50 -1.82
N ILE A 79 -7.27 -3.88 -0.62
CA ILE A 79 -7.90 -4.92 0.19
C ILE A 79 -8.61 -4.26 1.36
N ASN A 80 -9.87 -4.68 1.60
CA ASN A 80 -10.59 -4.26 2.79
C ASN A 80 -10.00 -4.96 4.03
N PRO A 81 -9.68 -4.25 5.12
CA PRO A 81 -9.15 -4.84 6.35
C PRO A 81 -9.98 -5.99 6.92
N ILE A 82 -11.29 -6.00 6.69
CA ILE A 82 -12.17 -7.12 7.09
C ILE A 82 -11.72 -8.45 6.45
N GLN A 83 -11.18 -8.41 5.23
CA GLN A 83 -10.73 -9.61 4.52
C GLN A 83 -9.43 -10.17 5.12
N THR A 84 -8.49 -9.33 5.48
CA THR A 84 -7.25 -9.74 6.15
C THR A 84 -7.51 -10.22 7.56
N ASP A 85 -8.42 -9.57 8.30
CA ASP A 85 -8.82 -10.01 9.64
C ASP A 85 -9.51 -11.39 9.61
N ALA A 86 -10.40 -11.62 8.65
CA ALA A 86 -11.05 -12.92 8.47
C ALA A 86 -10.05 -14.05 8.20
N LEU A 87 -9.01 -13.79 7.39
CA LEU A 87 -7.93 -14.75 7.14
C LEU A 87 -7.04 -14.94 8.38
N ARG A 88 -6.76 -13.89 9.13
CA ARG A 88 -6.00 -13.96 10.38
C ARG A 88 -6.70 -14.80 11.43
N ASP A 89 -8.02 -14.65 11.55
CA ASP A 89 -8.83 -15.41 12.50
C ASP A 89 -8.92 -16.92 12.16
N SER A 90 -8.84 -17.26 10.87
CA SER A 90 -8.80 -18.65 10.40
C SER A 90 -7.44 -19.33 10.63
N ASN A 91 -6.38 -18.57 10.84
CA ASN A 91 -5.04 -19.10 11.14
C ASN A 91 -4.89 -19.40 12.63
N ILE A 92 -4.36 -20.57 12.96
CA ILE A 92 -4.19 -21.08 14.33
C ILE A 92 -3.24 -20.19 15.17
N ARG A 93 -2.38 -19.40 14.54
CA ARG A 93 -1.45 -18.47 15.19
C ARG A 93 -1.88 -17.03 14.98
N LYS A 94 -2.51 -16.46 16.00
CA LYS A 94 -2.97 -15.04 16.05
C LYS A 94 -1.82 -14.04 16.29
N THR A 95 -0.63 -14.26 15.77
CA THR A 95 0.51 -13.34 15.96
C THR A 95 0.45 -12.23 14.93
N LYS A 96 0.21 -11.00 15.37
CA LYS A 96 0.27 -9.81 14.52
C LYS A 96 1.72 -9.32 14.44
N THR A 97 2.32 -9.39 13.26
CA THR A 97 3.61 -8.75 12.96
C THR A 97 3.54 -8.23 11.54
N ASP A 98 4.16 -7.09 11.27
CA ASP A 98 4.22 -6.45 9.94
C ASP A 98 4.69 -7.43 8.84
N LYS A 99 5.51 -8.40 9.21
CA LYS A 99 5.98 -9.45 8.29
C LYS A 99 4.90 -10.44 7.92
N ILE A 100 4.07 -10.85 8.89
CA ILE A 100 2.95 -11.78 8.67
C ILE A 100 1.85 -11.07 7.89
N ASP A 101 1.63 -9.80 8.14
CA ASP A 101 0.59 -9.01 7.50
C ASP A 101 0.84 -8.87 5.99
N THR A 102 2.10 -8.78 5.53
CA THR A 102 2.40 -8.81 4.10
C THR A 102 1.95 -10.11 3.41
N TYR A 103 2.09 -11.26 4.07
CA TYR A 103 1.66 -12.55 3.53
C TYR A 103 0.13 -12.71 3.53
N LEU A 104 -0.56 -12.16 4.52
CA LEU A 104 -2.04 -12.14 4.54
C LEU A 104 -2.59 -11.32 3.37
N ILE A 105 -1.94 -10.20 3.05
CA ILE A 105 -2.27 -9.37 1.90
C ILE A 105 -2.08 -10.16 0.60
N VAL A 106 -0.98 -10.89 0.46
CA VAL A 106 -0.75 -11.77 -0.70
C VAL A 106 -1.84 -12.85 -0.80
N GLN A 107 -2.22 -13.47 0.30
CA GLN A 107 -3.32 -14.45 0.30
C GLN A 107 -4.65 -13.85 -0.17
N CYS A 108 -4.96 -12.62 0.23
CA CYS A 108 -6.13 -11.90 -0.28
C CYS A 108 -6.07 -11.70 -1.80
N LEU A 109 -4.90 -11.33 -2.34
CA LEU A 109 -4.70 -11.20 -3.78
C LEU A 109 -4.93 -12.54 -4.51
N MET A 110 -4.36 -13.63 -4.01
CA MET A 110 -4.52 -14.97 -4.57
C MET A 110 -5.97 -15.44 -4.55
N LEU A 111 -6.74 -15.03 -3.55
CA LEU A 111 -8.17 -15.34 -3.40
C LEU A 111 -9.09 -14.36 -4.14
N ASN A 112 -8.54 -13.44 -4.95
CA ASN A 112 -9.27 -12.39 -5.64
C ASN A 112 -10.13 -11.48 -4.71
N LYS A 113 -9.67 -11.27 -3.47
CA LYS A 113 -10.34 -10.45 -2.46
C LYS A 113 -9.77 -9.02 -2.44
N TYR A 114 -9.84 -8.33 -3.56
CA TYR A 114 -9.33 -6.97 -3.72
C TYR A 114 -10.14 -6.20 -4.77
N SER A 115 -9.98 -4.89 -4.78
CA SER A 115 -10.47 -4.00 -5.84
C SER A 115 -9.29 -3.32 -6.52
N LEU A 116 -9.25 -3.37 -7.85
CA LEU A 116 -8.20 -2.68 -8.61
C LEU A 116 -8.33 -1.17 -8.50
N VAL A 117 -7.21 -0.50 -8.30
CA VAL A 117 -7.12 0.96 -8.38
C VAL A 117 -7.33 1.42 -9.82
N THR A 118 -8.25 2.36 -9.99
CA THR A 118 -8.62 2.94 -11.28
C THR A 118 -8.10 4.38 -11.41
N SER A 119 -8.18 4.94 -12.62
CA SER A 119 -7.88 6.36 -12.86
C SER A 119 -8.81 7.29 -12.06
N LEU A 120 -10.05 6.87 -11.79
CA LEU A 120 -10.97 7.61 -10.95
C LEU A 120 -10.48 7.69 -9.50
N ASP A 121 -9.99 6.58 -8.95
CA ASP A 121 -9.40 6.56 -7.60
C ASP A 121 -8.21 7.50 -7.49
N ILE A 122 -7.35 7.53 -8.51
CA ILE A 122 -6.20 8.45 -8.57
C ILE A 122 -6.66 9.91 -8.61
N ASN A 123 -7.71 10.23 -9.35
CA ASN A 123 -8.27 11.58 -9.38
C ASN A 123 -8.84 11.99 -8.02
N ILE A 124 -9.48 11.07 -7.30
CA ILE A 124 -9.97 11.30 -5.93
C ILE A 124 -8.80 11.58 -4.99
N ILE A 125 -7.71 10.82 -5.08
CA ILE A 125 -6.49 11.06 -4.30
C ILE A 125 -5.92 12.47 -4.59
N LYS A 126 -5.84 12.86 -5.85
CA LYS A 126 -5.40 14.22 -6.24
C LYS A 126 -6.28 15.31 -5.62
N LEU A 127 -7.59 15.16 -5.69
CA LEU A 127 -8.54 16.13 -5.11
C LEU A 127 -8.40 16.23 -3.58
N ARG A 128 -8.26 15.11 -2.89
CA ARG A 128 -8.02 15.09 -1.44
C ARG A 128 -6.73 15.81 -1.06
N ARG A 129 -5.66 15.65 -1.85
CA ARG A 129 -4.39 16.35 -1.63
C ARG A 129 -4.53 17.86 -1.79
N LEU A 130 -5.20 18.31 -2.85
CA LEU A 130 -5.47 19.73 -3.09
C LEU A 130 -6.32 20.34 -1.97
N SER A 131 -7.35 19.63 -1.50
CA SER A 131 -8.22 20.09 -0.42
C SER A 131 -7.44 20.22 0.90
N ARG A 132 -6.58 19.27 1.24
CA ARG A 132 -5.71 19.35 2.43
C ARG A 132 -4.75 20.52 2.34
N PHE A 133 -4.07 20.69 1.21
CA PHE A 133 -3.15 21.82 0.98
C PHE A 133 -3.86 23.17 1.13
N ARG A 134 -5.08 23.30 0.58
CA ARG A 134 -5.90 24.51 0.73
C ARG A 134 -6.23 24.80 2.19
N LEU A 135 -6.65 23.80 2.96
CA LEU A 135 -6.97 23.95 4.39
C LEU A 135 -5.74 24.38 5.18
N GLU A 136 -4.59 23.77 4.96
CA GLU A 136 -3.34 24.13 5.62
C GLU A 136 -2.94 25.58 5.31
N THR A 137 -3.05 25.99 4.04
CA THR A 137 -2.76 27.36 3.61
C THR A 137 -3.68 28.37 4.30
N ILE A 138 -4.98 28.10 4.37
CA ILE A 138 -5.95 28.98 5.05
C ILE A 138 -5.64 29.08 6.55
N GLN A 139 -5.32 27.96 7.19
CA GLN A 139 -4.95 27.95 8.61
C GLN A 139 -3.67 28.77 8.88
N GLN A 140 -2.67 28.65 8.02
CA GLN A 140 -1.44 29.44 8.11
C GLN A 140 -1.71 30.94 7.94
N GLN A 141 -2.52 31.34 6.96
CA GLN A 141 -2.93 32.74 6.76
C GLN A 141 -3.68 33.28 7.97
N THR A 142 -4.57 32.51 8.58
CA THR A 142 -5.32 32.91 9.75
C THR A 142 -4.39 33.14 10.94
N ARG A 143 -3.41 32.25 11.17
CA ARG A 143 -2.41 32.42 12.23
C ARG A 143 -1.59 33.69 12.05
N ILE A 144 -1.18 34.01 10.84
CA ILE A 144 -0.41 35.25 10.53
C ILE A 144 -1.25 36.49 10.77
N LYS A 145 -2.54 36.48 10.41
CA LYS A 145 -3.44 37.65 10.59
C LYS A 145 -3.82 37.92 12.07
N THR A 146 -3.72 36.90 12.94
CA THR A 146 -4.06 37.00 14.36
C THR A 146 -2.86 37.31 15.25
N GLN A 147 -1.66 37.40 14.69
CA GLN A 147 -0.46 37.90 15.37
C GLN A 147 -0.33 39.44 15.22
#